data_bb700d1bdfe8f01945eb1b9849a2705c
#
_entry.id   bb700d1bdfe8f01945eb1b9849a2705c
#
_cell.length_a   1.000
_cell.length_b   1.000
_cell.length_c   1.000
_cell.angle_alpha   90.00
_cell.angle_beta   90.00
_cell.angle_gamma   90.00
#
_symmetry.space_group_name_H-M   'P 1'
#
loop_
_entity.id
_entity.type
_entity.pdbx_description
1 polymer ?
#
loop_
_entity_poly.entity_id
_entity_poly.type
_entity_poly.pdbx_seq_one_letter_code
_entity_poly.pdbx_strand_id
1 'polypeptide(L)'
;MKYNRQKEMLSYIEENKSVRNEELLSRFNISIQTLRRDLKIFEDQGLIEKVYGGVIYNDRRESVSSVSPLEKREQSNSEEKEYIGKLAAALVEDGDVIFIDSGTTAYRMLHYMKDLKNVTVISHCLDVMMEIRRMPNLTGICVGGVIQHDSGTFVVDSSFYPYNYSKAFISTVGISASKSLTNTNLYEGAMKQHVINQSAANYILADHSKFDVIAYNHFADFSLIKAIITDRKPSEKFVNFFESKQIKLMY
;
A
#
# COMPACT_ATOMS: atom_id res chain seq x y z
N MET A 1 -20.84 5.17 23.03
CA MET A 1 -22.10 4.94 22.30
C MET A 1 -21.94 4.97 20.78
N LYS A 2 -21.51 6.07 20.14
CA LYS A 2 -21.40 6.14 18.64
C LYS A 2 -20.44 5.10 18.04
N TYR A 3 -19.26 4.95 18.60
CA TYR A 3 -18.21 4.03 18.12
C TYR A 3 -18.64 2.55 18.20
N ASN A 4 -19.29 2.14 19.29
CA ASN A 4 -19.80 0.76 19.42
C ASN A 4 -20.89 0.45 18.40
N ARG A 5 -21.84 1.37 18.17
CA ARG A 5 -22.90 1.19 17.18
C ARG A 5 -22.33 1.00 15.76
N GLN A 6 -21.38 1.82 15.35
CA GLN A 6 -20.75 1.70 14.04
C GLN A 6 -20.02 0.38 13.86
N LYS A 7 -19.32 -0.08 14.90
CA LYS A 7 -18.65 -1.38 14.90
C LYS A 7 -19.65 -2.53 14.77
N GLU A 8 -20.72 -2.51 15.56
CA GLU A 8 -21.77 -3.53 15.51
C GLU A 8 -22.54 -3.53 14.18
N MET A 9 -22.80 -2.33 13.62
CA MET A 9 -23.45 -2.20 12.33
C MET A 9 -22.58 -2.76 11.20
N LEU A 10 -21.28 -2.47 11.19
CA LEU A 10 -20.36 -3.00 10.20
C LEU A 10 -20.25 -4.52 10.31
N SER A 11 -20.11 -5.08 11.52
CA SER A 11 -20.09 -6.54 11.72
C SER A 11 -21.35 -7.20 11.20
N TYR A 12 -22.52 -6.59 11.46
CA TYR A 12 -23.78 -7.10 10.97
C TYR A 12 -23.88 -7.09 9.44
N ILE A 13 -23.40 -6.02 8.78
CA ILE A 13 -23.33 -5.95 7.32
C ILE A 13 -22.33 -6.98 6.76
N GLU A 14 -21.21 -7.20 7.45
CA GLU A 14 -20.20 -8.19 7.09
C GLU A 14 -20.75 -9.62 7.13
N GLU A 15 -21.48 -9.96 8.20
CA GLU A 15 -22.07 -11.29 8.40
C GLU A 15 -23.15 -11.61 7.34
N ASN A 16 -23.98 -10.61 7.00
CA ASN A 16 -25.13 -10.79 6.11
C ASN A 16 -24.82 -10.49 4.64
N LYS A 17 -23.61 -9.94 4.32
CA LYS A 17 -23.12 -9.59 2.98
C LYS A 17 -23.93 -8.51 2.25
N SER A 18 -25.24 -8.55 2.32
CA SER A 18 -26.15 -7.55 1.76
C SER A 18 -27.31 -7.28 2.72
N VAL A 19 -27.53 -6.01 3.06
CA VAL A 19 -28.53 -5.61 4.06
C VAL A 19 -29.34 -4.42 3.56
N ARG A 20 -30.66 -4.45 3.78
CA ARG A 20 -31.53 -3.33 3.42
C ARG A 20 -31.45 -2.19 4.42
N ASN A 21 -31.59 -0.96 3.95
CA ASN A 21 -31.58 0.23 4.82
C ASN A 21 -32.68 0.18 5.90
N GLU A 22 -33.86 -0.34 5.58
CA GLU A 22 -34.96 -0.49 6.54
C GLU A 22 -34.61 -1.43 7.69
N GLU A 23 -33.89 -2.49 7.42
CA GLU A 23 -33.43 -3.45 8.39
C GLU A 23 -32.38 -2.83 9.35
N LEU A 24 -31.43 -2.05 8.81
CA LEU A 24 -30.46 -1.32 9.60
C LEU A 24 -31.12 -0.25 10.49
N LEU A 25 -32.11 0.48 9.95
CA LEU A 25 -32.87 1.46 10.71
C LEU A 25 -33.60 0.82 11.90
N SER A 26 -34.29 -0.30 11.65
CA SER A 26 -35.04 -1.04 12.67
C SER A 26 -34.13 -1.65 13.72
N ARG A 27 -33.08 -2.37 13.29
CA ARG A 27 -32.17 -3.10 14.19
C ARG A 27 -31.39 -2.18 15.13
N PHE A 28 -30.90 -1.05 14.61
CA PHE A 28 -30.08 -0.11 15.39
C PHE A 28 -30.86 1.04 15.97
N ASN A 29 -32.19 1.08 15.75
CA ASN A 29 -33.10 2.12 16.24
C ASN A 29 -32.55 3.55 15.99
N ILE A 30 -32.19 3.86 14.77
CA ILE A 30 -31.58 5.13 14.37
C ILE A 30 -32.39 5.83 13.29
N SER A 31 -32.19 7.15 13.16
CA SER A 31 -32.81 7.93 12.07
C SER A 31 -32.10 7.67 10.74
N ILE A 32 -32.83 7.89 9.63
CA ILE A 32 -32.28 7.78 8.27
C ILE A 32 -31.04 8.70 8.05
N GLN A 33 -31.02 9.85 8.72
CA GLN A 33 -29.89 10.78 8.63
C GLN A 33 -28.65 10.21 9.33
N THR A 34 -28.83 9.55 10.48
CA THR A 34 -27.76 8.87 11.20
C THR A 34 -27.23 7.69 10.40
N LEU A 35 -28.12 6.88 9.83
CA LEU A 35 -27.74 5.77 8.95
C LEU A 35 -26.92 6.27 7.75
N ARG A 36 -27.38 7.29 7.04
CA ARG A 36 -26.68 7.85 5.87
C ARG A 36 -25.27 8.32 6.23
N ARG A 37 -25.08 8.93 7.41
CA ARG A 37 -23.76 9.38 7.89
C ARG A 37 -22.85 8.20 8.22
N ASP A 38 -23.36 7.19 8.90
CA ASP A 38 -22.58 6.00 9.27
C ASP A 38 -22.21 5.19 8.01
N LEU A 39 -23.15 4.99 7.09
CA LEU A 39 -22.89 4.31 5.80
C LEU A 39 -21.93 5.09 4.91
N LYS A 40 -21.94 6.43 4.96
CA LYS A 40 -20.96 7.22 4.23
C LYS A 40 -19.54 6.97 4.73
N ILE A 41 -19.36 6.88 6.05
CA ILE A 41 -18.06 6.57 6.65
C ILE A 41 -17.57 5.19 6.18
N PHE A 42 -18.44 4.18 6.14
CA PHE A 42 -18.08 2.85 5.68
C PHE A 42 -17.78 2.80 4.18
N GLU A 43 -18.52 3.56 3.37
CA GLU A 43 -18.28 3.71 1.93
C GLU A 43 -16.96 4.44 1.65
N ASP A 44 -16.69 5.55 2.34
CA ASP A 44 -15.44 6.31 2.22
C ASP A 44 -14.21 5.45 2.64
N GLN A 45 -14.42 4.49 3.54
CA GLN A 45 -13.43 3.47 3.92
C GLN A 45 -13.39 2.27 2.96
N GLY A 46 -14.28 2.22 1.96
CA GLY A 46 -14.39 1.13 1.00
C GLY A 46 -14.86 -0.20 1.62
N LEU A 47 -15.54 -0.17 2.78
CA LEU A 47 -16.02 -1.34 3.50
C LEU A 47 -17.36 -1.84 2.98
N ILE A 48 -18.13 -0.96 2.35
CA ILE A 48 -19.44 -1.25 1.76
C ILE A 48 -19.59 -0.54 0.40
N GLU A 49 -20.50 -1.04 -0.41
CA GLU A 49 -21.05 -0.39 -1.58
C GLU A 49 -22.54 -0.06 -1.35
N LYS A 50 -22.94 1.17 -1.63
CA LYS A 50 -24.34 1.57 -1.56
C LYS A 50 -25.06 1.16 -2.83
N VAL A 51 -26.17 0.45 -2.65
CA VAL A 51 -27.08 0.08 -3.73
C VAL A 51 -28.46 0.67 -3.49
N TYR A 52 -29.34 0.57 -4.47
CA TYR A 52 -30.71 1.07 -4.30
C TYR A 52 -31.41 0.32 -3.16
N GLY A 53 -31.77 1.06 -2.10
CA GLY A 53 -32.49 0.52 -0.93
C GLY A 53 -31.65 -0.22 0.10
N GLY A 54 -30.30 -0.32 -0.06
CA GLY A 54 -29.46 -1.08 0.88
C GLY A 54 -27.97 -0.85 0.71
N VAL A 55 -27.21 -1.77 1.29
CA VAL A 55 -25.76 -1.81 1.21
C VAL A 55 -25.31 -3.24 0.99
N ILE A 56 -24.20 -3.39 0.29
CA ILE A 56 -23.47 -4.64 0.11
C ILE A 56 -22.13 -4.50 0.82
N TYR A 57 -21.77 -5.51 1.61
CA TYR A 57 -20.44 -5.58 2.22
C TYR A 57 -19.39 -5.79 1.15
N ASN A 58 -18.46 -4.87 1.07
CA ASN A 58 -17.27 -5.08 0.26
C ASN A 58 -16.37 -6.06 1.00
N ASP A 59 -16.48 -7.34 0.68
CA ASP A 59 -15.49 -8.32 1.11
C ASP A 59 -14.18 -7.96 0.41
N ARG A 60 -13.30 -7.23 1.13
CA ARG A 60 -11.96 -6.88 0.64
C ARG A 60 -11.10 -8.09 0.28
N ARG A 61 -11.63 -9.28 0.41
CA ARG A 61 -11.06 -10.52 -0.13
C ARG A 61 -11.33 -10.68 -1.64
N GLU A 62 -12.15 -9.81 -2.24
CA GLU A 62 -12.34 -9.81 -3.68
C GLU A 62 -11.20 -9.05 -4.37
N SER A 63 -10.76 -9.59 -5.48
CA SER A 63 -9.63 -9.08 -6.25
C SER A 63 -9.82 -7.64 -6.68
N VAL A 64 -8.95 -6.74 -6.24
CA VAL A 64 -8.88 -5.36 -6.73
C VAL A 64 -8.40 -5.41 -8.18
N SER A 65 -9.26 -5.04 -9.12
CA SER A 65 -8.96 -5.03 -10.55
C SER A 65 -8.26 -3.75 -11.03
N SER A 66 -8.37 -2.66 -10.27
CA SER A 66 -7.72 -1.38 -10.58
C SER A 66 -7.39 -0.59 -9.32
N VAL A 67 -6.42 0.31 -9.40
CA VAL A 67 -6.12 1.28 -8.33
C VAL A 67 -6.76 2.62 -8.65
N SER A 68 -7.04 3.40 -7.62
CA SER A 68 -7.49 4.80 -7.78
C SER A 68 -6.43 5.63 -8.51
N PRO A 69 -6.83 6.68 -9.25
CA PRO A 69 -5.91 7.62 -9.87
C PRO A 69 -4.85 8.14 -8.89
N LEU A 70 -3.66 8.48 -9.41
CA LEU A 70 -2.50 8.90 -8.62
C LEU A 70 -2.84 10.02 -7.64
N GLU A 71 -3.52 11.07 -8.10
CA GLU A 71 -3.93 12.22 -7.29
C GLU A 71 -4.77 11.82 -6.06
N LYS A 72 -5.71 10.89 -6.23
CA LYS A 72 -6.51 10.37 -5.12
C LYS A 72 -5.66 9.55 -4.15
N ARG A 73 -4.70 8.78 -4.69
CA ARG A 73 -3.78 7.99 -3.87
C ARG A 73 -2.83 8.87 -3.06
N GLU A 74 -2.38 9.98 -3.60
CA GLU A 74 -1.53 10.95 -2.89
C GLU A 74 -2.24 11.59 -1.71
N GLN A 75 -3.50 11.95 -1.87
CA GLN A 75 -4.32 12.58 -0.83
C GLN A 75 -4.82 11.59 0.24
N SER A 76 -5.00 10.32 -0.14
CA SER A 76 -5.50 9.29 0.76
C SER A 76 -4.42 8.83 1.73
N ASN A 77 -4.72 8.78 3.03
CA ASN A 77 -3.82 8.31 4.09
C ASN A 77 -2.45 9.05 4.05
N SER A 78 -2.48 10.37 3.84
CA SER A 78 -1.25 11.15 3.62
C SER A 78 -0.35 11.18 4.85
N GLU A 79 -0.92 11.32 6.05
CA GLU A 79 -0.17 11.32 7.33
C GLU A 79 0.45 9.95 7.59
N GLU A 80 -0.30 8.88 7.34
CA GLU A 80 0.16 7.50 7.47
C GLU A 80 1.35 7.21 6.54
N LYS A 81 1.26 7.66 5.29
CA LYS A 81 2.35 7.50 4.32
C LYS A 81 3.58 8.29 4.69
N GLU A 82 3.41 9.49 5.21
CA GLU A 82 4.51 10.31 5.70
C GLU A 82 5.24 9.61 6.85
N TYR A 83 4.47 9.05 7.81
CA TYR A 83 5.03 8.27 8.90
C TYR A 83 5.79 7.03 8.42
N ILE A 84 5.21 6.26 7.49
CA ILE A 84 5.86 5.09 6.87
C ILE A 84 7.14 5.52 6.14
N GLY A 85 7.09 6.61 5.37
CA GLY A 85 8.25 7.15 4.66
C GLY A 85 9.40 7.51 5.60
N LYS A 86 9.09 8.12 6.75
CA LYS A 86 10.07 8.43 7.80
C LYS A 86 10.73 7.18 8.37
N LEU A 87 9.94 6.16 8.70
CA LEU A 87 10.48 4.88 9.20
C LEU A 87 11.35 4.18 8.14
N ALA A 88 10.93 4.22 6.87
CA ALA A 88 11.68 3.63 5.76
C ALA A 88 13.03 4.34 5.54
N ALA A 89 13.02 5.67 5.53
CA ALA A 89 14.23 6.47 5.34
C ALA A 89 15.28 6.22 6.44
N ALA A 90 14.84 5.97 7.69
CA ALA A 90 15.73 5.66 8.81
C ALA A 90 16.50 4.33 8.64
N LEU A 91 16.16 3.51 7.66
CA LEU A 91 16.87 2.26 7.35
C LEU A 91 17.94 2.45 6.28
N VAL A 92 18.00 3.62 5.65
CA VAL A 92 19.00 3.93 4.60
C VAL A 92 20.28 4.43 5.27
N GLU A 93 21.42 3.93 4.81
CA GLU A 93 22.74 4.27 5.31
C GLU A 93 23.56 4.92 4.20
N ASP A 94 24.56 5.71 4.59
CA ASP A 94 25.50 6.32 3.64
C ASP A 94 26.19 5.23 2.77
N GLY A 95 26.22 5.49 1.46
CA GLY A 95 26.80 4.55 0.50
C GLY A 95 25.84 3.48 -0.02
N ASP A 96 24.61 3.42 0.44
CA ASP A 96 23.61 2.46 -0.05
C ASP A 96 23.27 2.65 -1.54
N VAL A 97 23.02 1.54 -2.20
CA VAL A 97 22.38 1.51 -3.54
C VAL A 97 20.95 0.97 -3.33
N ILE A 98 19.97 1.85 -3.41
CA ILE A 98 18.60 1.51 -3.07
C ILE A 98 17.66 1.61 -4.27
N PHE A 99 16.63 0.77 -4.25
CA PHE A 99 15.47 0.93 -5.13
C PHE A 99 14.31 1.59 -4.38
N ILE A 100 13.74 2.64 -4.96
CA ILE A 100 12.50 3.26 -4.49
C ILE A 100 11.42 3.06 -5.55
N ASP A 101 10.34 2.39 -5.14
CA ASP A 101 9.18 2.09 -5.97
C ASP A 101 8.33 3.33 -6.29
N SER A 102 7.44 3.22 -7.26
CA SER A 102 6.53 4.29 -7.75
C SER A 102 5.34 4.59 -6.82
N GLY A 103 5.19 3.85 -5.72
CA GLY A 103 4.08 4.06 -4.81
C GLY A 103 4.17 5.39 -4.07
N THR A 104 3.03 6.07 -3.91
CA THR A 104 2.94 7.34 -3.15
C THR A 104 3.46 7.23 -1.71
N THR A 105 3.52 6.03 -1.14
CA THR A 105 4.12 5.77 0.17
C THR A 105 5.65 5.76 0.10
N ALA A 106 6.24 5.09 -0.91
CA ALA A 106 7.68 4.99 -1.06
C ALA A 106 8.31 6.36 -1.38
N TYR A 107 7.65 7.15 -2.21
CA TYR A 107 8.09 8.50 -2.55
C TYR A 107 8.32 9.38 -1.29
N ARG A 108 7.49 9.25 -0.25
CA ARG A 108 7.57 10.06 0.98
C ARG A 108 8.89 9.91 1.72
N MET A 109 9.60 8.80 1.56
CA MET A 109 10.87 8.59 2.24
C MET A 109 11.95 9.60 1.82
N LEU A 110 11.89 10.15 0.60
CA LEU A 110 12.83 11.15 0.10
C LEU A 110 12.87 12.40 0.98
N HIS A 111 11.76 12.81 1.58
CA HIS A 111 11.69 13.98 2.46
C HIS A 111 12.63 13.88 3.67
N TYR A 112 13.01 12.67 4.08
CA TYR A 112 13.82 12.37 5.25
C TYR A 112 15.26 11.93 4.91
N MET A 113 15.69 12.05 3.64
CA MET A 113 17.00 11.59 3.19
C MET A 113 18.00 12.74 2.93
N LYS A 114 17.72 13.93 3.43
CA LYS A 114 18.52 15.16 3.14
C LYS A 114 19.95 15.13 3.68
N ASP A 115 20.18 14.43 4.79
CA ASP A 115 21.46 14.37 5.48
C ASP A 115 22.34 13.17 5.05
N LEU A 116 21.78 12.24 4.26
CA LEU A 116 22.49 11.05 3.77
C LEU A 116 23.53 11.44 2.70
N LYS A 117 24.60 10.67 2.62
CA LYS A 117 25.70 10.90 1.68
C LYS A 117 26.01 9.67 0.85
N ASN A 118 26.35 9.91 -0.42
CA ASN A 118 26.77 8.87 -1.35
C ASN A 118 25.70 7.78 -1.58
N VAL A 119 24.42 8.06 -1.35
CA VAL A 119 23.33 7.13 -1.62
C VAL A 119 22.97 7.21 -3.10
N THR A 120 22.89 6.05 -3.75
CA THR A 120 22.38 5.92 -5.11
C THR A 120 20.94 5.41 -5.06
N VAL A 121 20.01 6.21 -5.59
CA VAL A 121 18.61 5.86 -5.71
C VAL A 121 18.30 5.46 -7.14
N ILE A 122 17.81 4.25 -7.32
CA ILE A 122 17.36 3.73 -8.61
C ILE A 122 15.84 3.65 -8.57
N SER A 123 15.18 4.19 -9.58
CA SER A 123 13.72 4.15 -9.67
C SER A 123 13.24 4.22 -11.12
N HIS A 124 12.07 3.68 -11.37
CA HIS A 124 11.33 3.79 -12.63
C HIS A 124 10.20 4.84 -12.54
N CYS A 125 10.16 5.63 -11.48
CA CYS A 125 9.13 6.64 -11.22
C CYS A 125 9.63 8.04 -11.57
N LEU A 126 8.88 8.76 -12.38
CA LEU A 126 9.21 10.14 -12.77
C LEU A 126 9.24 11.07 -11.55
N ASP A 127 8.26 10.96 -10.65
CA ASP A 127 8.15 11.83 -9.47
C ASP A 127 9.33 11.64 -8.52
N VAL A 128 9.77 10.40 -8.31
CA VAL A 128 11.00 10.10 -7.55
C VAL A 128 12.20 10.80 -8.19
N MET A 129 12.37 10.73 -9.51
CA MET A 129 13.47 11.38 -10.21
C MET A 129 13.39 12.91 -10.17
N MET A 130 12.19 13.47 -10.24
CA MET A 130 11.98 14.91 -10.14
C MET A 130 12.33 15.44 -8.75
N GLU A 131 12.10 14.68 -7.70
CA GLU A 131 12.51 15.07 -6.36
C GLU A 131 14.01 14.91 -6.15
N ILE A 132 14.60 13.80 -6.58
CA ILE A 132 16.06 13.58 -6.50
C ILE A 132 16.84 14.67 -7.24
N ARG A 133 16.34 15.19 -8.35
CA ARG A 133 16.94 16.32 -9.06
C ARG A 133 17.19 17.54 -8.15
N ARG A 134 16.39 17.69 -7.07
CA ARG A 134 16.50 18.77 -6.08
C ARG A 134 17.39 18.40 -4.89
N MET A 135 17.91 17.18 -4.87
CA MET A 135 18.67 16.60 -3.75
C MET A 135 20.11 16.28 -4.19
N PRO A 136 21.02 17.27 -4.18
CA PRO A 136 22.39 17.11 -4.70
C PRO A 136 23.26 16.14 -3.89
N ASN A 137 22.79 15.73 -2.72
CA ASN A 137 23.42 14.72 -1.86
C ASN A 137 23.14 13.28 -2.30
N LEU A 138 22.18 13.06 -3.22
CA LEU A 138 21.82 11.77 -3.76
C LEU A 138 22.20 11.63 -5.22
N THR A 139 22.57 10.42 -5.62
CA THR A 139 22.71 10.06 -7.04
C THR A 139 21.44 9.38 -7.52
N GLY A 140 20.78 9.90 -8.55
CA GLY A 140 19.59 9.31 -9.16
C GLY A 140 19.89 8.54 -10.42
N ILE A 141 19.41 7.31 -10.52
CA ILE A 141 19.42 6.52 -11.74
C ILE A 141 17.97 6.26 -12.14
N CYS A 142 17.54 6.85 -13.27
CA CYS A 142 16.24 6.60 -13.84
C CYS A 142 16.28 5.33 -14.70
N VAL A 143 15.46 4.35 -14.36
CA VAL A 143 15.21 3.24 -15.27
C VAL A 143 14.13 3.69 -16.24
N GLY A 144 14.57 4.11 -17.42
CA GLY A 144 13.70 4.64 -18.47
C GLY A 144 12.83 3.59 -19.13
N GLY A 145 12.11 3.99 -20.18
CA GLY A 145 11.20 3.12 -20.91
C GLY A 145 10.01 3.90 -21.48
N VAL A 146 8.90 3.21 -21.67
CA VAL A 146 7.63 3.82 -22.11
C VAL A 146 6.90 4.34 -20.87
N ILE A 147 6.58 5.65 -20.88
CA ILE A 147 5.86 6.25 -19.76
C ILE A 147 4.39 5.81 -19.72
N GLN A 148 3.92 5.44 -18.54
CA GLN A 148 2.51 5.26 -18.24
C GLN A 148 1.97 6.55 -17.61
N HIS A 149 1.09 7.22 -18.31
CA HIS A 149 0.60 8.56 -17.90
C HIS A 149 -0.14 8.55 -16.56
N ASP A 150 -0.92 7.49 -16.30
CA ASP A 150 -1.76 7.40 -15.09
C ASP A 150 -0.96 7.18 -13.79
N SER A 151 0.25 6.64 -13.90
CA SER A 151 1.10 6.32 -12.74
C SER A 151 2.42 7.09 -12.69
N GLY A 152 2.78 7.79 -13.77
CA GLY A 152 4.08 8.45 -13.88
C GLY A 152 5.27 7.47 -13.89
N THR A 153 5.02 6.21 -14.22
CA THR A 153 6.06 5.16 -14.23
C THR A 153 6.55 4.84 -15.62
N PHE A 154 7.81 4.46 -15.71
CA PHE A 154 8.38 3.92 -16.94
C PHE A 154 8.30 2.40 -16.95
N VAL A 155 7.78 1.85 -18.04
CA VAL A 155 7.74 0.41 -18.29
C VAL A 155 8.81 0.04 -19.28
N VAL A 156 9.64 -0.91 -18.90
CA VAL A 156 10.68 -1.50 -19.72
C VAL A 156 10.78 -2.99 -19.38
N ASP A 157 11.34 -3.77 -20.29
CA ASP A 157 11.62 -5.18 -20.01
C ASP A 157 12.56 -5.33 -18.81
N SER A 158 12.29 -6.29 -17.93
CA SER A 158 13.05 -6.52 -16.70
C SER A 158 14.54 -6.83 -16.94
N SER A 159 14.91 -7.32 -18.13
CA SER A 159 16.31 -7.52 -18.53
C SER A 159 17.14 -6.24 -18.57
N PHE A 160 16.49 -5.07 -18.60
CA PHE A 160 17.13 -3.76 -18.52
C PHE A 160 17.37 -3.25 -17.10
N TYR A 161 17.16 -4.08 -16.07
CA TYR A 161 17.45 -3.75 -14.66
C TYR A 161 18.67 -4.53 -14.13
N PRO A 162 19.87 -4.31 -14.65
CA PRO A 162 21.05 -5.11 -14.29
C PRO A 162 21.70 -4.65 -12.97
N TYR A 163 20.90 -4.16 -12.04
CA TYR A 163 21.40 -3.56 -10.81
C TYR A 163 21.27 -4.55 -9.63
N ASN A 164 22.27 -4.52 -8.75
CA ASN A 164 22.18 -5.13 -7.43
C ASN A 164 21.88 -4.04 -6.40
N TYR A 165 20.89 -4.27 -5.56
CA TYR A 165 20.47 -3.29 -4.57
C TYR A 165 20.86 -3.74 -3.17
N SER A 166 21.38 -2.83 -2.34
CA SER A 166 21.54 -3.09 -0.91
C SER A 166 20.18 -3.19 -0.22
N LYS A 167 19.23 -2.34 -0.61
CA LYS A 167 17.88 -2.31 -0.06
C LYS A 167 16.86 -1.95 -1.14
N ALA A 168 15.68 -2.57 -1.08
CA ALA A 168 14.54 -2.20 -1.91
C ALA A 168 13.35 -1.80 -1.04
N PHE A 169 12.73 -0.68 -1.37
CA PHE A 169 11.54 -0.14 -0.71
C PHE A 169 10.36 -0.21 -1.68
N ILE A 170 9.50 -1.20 -1.46
CA ILE A 170 8.47 -1.63 -2.41
C ILE A 170 7.09 -1.35 -1.82
N SER A 171 6.26 -0.65 -2.56
CA SER A 171 4.84 -0.47 -2.26
C SER A 171 4.02 -1.66 -2.78
N THR A 172 2.87 -1.91 -2.18
CA THR A 172 1.96 -2.96 -2.62
C THR A 172 0.51 -2.46 -2.67
N VAL A 173 -0.30 -3.07 -3.51
CA VAL A 173 -1.75 -2.85 -3.52
C VAL A 173 -2.42 -3.69 -2.46
N GLY A 174 -1.95 -4.92 -2.24
CA GLY A 174 -2.55 -5.80 -1.25
C GLY A 174 -1.56 -6.73 -0.56
N ILE A 175 -1.84 -6.97 0.72
CA ILE A 175 -1.13 -7.92 1.60
C ILE A 175 -2.15 -8.94 2.10
N SER A 176 -1.93 -10.20 1.79
CA SER A 176 -2.80 -11.30 2.22
C SER A 176 -1.98 -12.48 2.75
N ALA A 177 -2.39 -13.05 3.88
CA ALA A 177 -1.73 -14.24 4.42
C ALA A 177 -1.81 -15.46 3.48
N SER A 178 -2.84 -15.52 2.62
CA SER A 178 -3.07 -16.64 1.70
C SER A 178 -2.55 -16.40 0.28
N LYS A 179 -2.37 -15.12 -0.13
CA LYS A 179 -1.99 -14.73 -1.50
C LYS A 179 -0.75 -13.83 -1.55
N SER A 180 -0.07 -13.68 -0.42
CA SER A 180 1.16 -12.90 -0.26
C SER A 180 1.03 -11.45 -0.72
N LEU A 181 1.94 -10.95 -1.53
CA LEU A 181 1.99 -9.57 -2.00
C LEU A 181 1.41 -9.48 -3.41
N THR A 182 0.46 -8.58 -3.60
CA THR A 182 -0.29 -8.48 -4.85
C THR A 182 -0.36 -7.07 -5.42
N ASN A 183 -0.42 -6.96 -6.76
CA ASN A 183 -0.55 -5.71 -7.50
C ASN A 183 -1.64 -5.82 -8.58
N THR A 184 -2.09 -4.68 -9.11
CA THR A 184 -3.07 -4.62 -10.21
C THR A 184 -2.43 -4.45 -11.58
N ASN A 185 -1.14 -4.19 -11.67
CA ASN A 185 -0.41 -3.99 -12.92
C ASN A 185 0.63 -5.11 -13.09
N LEU A 186 0.52 -5.88 -14.18
CA LEU A 186 1.43 -7.00 -14.46
C LEU A 186 2.88 -6.55 -14.67
N TYR A 187 3.09 -5.44 -15.37
CA TYR A 187 4.43 -4.93 -15.63
C TYR A 187 5.11 -4.43 -14.36
N GLU A 188 4.36 -3.68 -13.53
CA GLU A 188 4.86 -3.27 -12.22
C GLU A 188 5.14 -4.47 -11.32
N GLY A 189 4.27 -5.48 -11.33
CA GLY A 189 4.47 -6.71 -10.57
C GLY A 189 5.73 -7.46 -10.99
N ALA A 190 5.95 -7.64 -12.29
CA ALA A 190 7.15 -8.28 -12.83
C ALA A 190 8.43 -7.51 -12.46
N MET A 191 8.40 -6.18 -12.54
CA MET A 191 9.50 -5.32 -12.14
C MET A 191 9.79 -5.45 -10.63
N LYS A 192 8.76 -5.38 -9.78
CA LYS A 192 8.90 -5.56 -8.32
C LYS A 192 9.50 -6.91 -7.97
N GLN A 193 9.03 -7.98 -8.62
CA GLN A 193 9.59 -9.32 -8.45
C GLN A 193 11.07 -9.36 -8.81
N HIS A 194 11.45 -8.78 -9.95
CA HIS A 194 12.83 -8.71 -10.37
C HIS A 194 13.70 -7.96 -9.36
N VAL A 195 13.29 -6.76 -8.93
CA VAL A 195 14.02 -5.95 -7.94
C VAL A 195 14.17 -6.69 -6.62
N ILE A 196 13.11 -7.34 -6.13
CA ILE A 196 13.15 -8.13 -4.89
C ILE A 196 14.21 -9.23 -4.97
N ASN A 197 14.32 -9.92 -6.11
CA ASN A 197 15.30 -10.99 -6.31
C ASN A 197 16.74 -10.48 -6.42
N GLN A 198 16.95 -9.21 -6.78
CA GLN A 198 18.27 -8.57 -6.92
C GLN A 198 18.67 -7.74 -5.69
N SER A 199 17.87 -7.75 -4.63
CA SER A 199 18.10 -6.94 -3.44
C SER A 199 18.56 -7.78 -2.25
N ALA A 200 19.54 -7.26 -1.51
CA ALA A 200 20.01 -7.90 -0.29
C ALA A 200 19.00 -7.81 0.86
N ALA A 201 18.16 -6.77 0.88
CA ALA A 201 17.10 -6.60 1.87
C ALA A 201 15.87 -5.92 1.26
N ASN A 202 14.70 -6.53 1.42
CA ASN A 202 13.43 -6.04 0.89
C ASN A 202 12.50 -5.56 1.99
N TYR A 203 11.98 -4.35 1.83
CA TYR A 203 11.06 -3.69 2.75
C TYR A 203 9.75 -3.38 2.01
N ILE A 204 8.63 -3.83 2.58
CA ILE A 204 7.31 -3.52 2.04
C ILE A 204 6.73 -2.33 2.78
N LEU A 205 6.33 -1.31 2.05
CA LEU A 205 5.73 -0.09 2.57
C LEU A 205 4.23 -0.12 2.30
N ALA A 206 3.44 -0.23 3.37
CA ALA A 206 1.99 -0.40 3.23
C ALA A 206 1.25 0.24 4.40
N ASP A 207 0.34 1.16 4.11
CA ASP A 207 -0.59 1.63 5.12
C ASP A 207 -1.60 0.53 5.50
N HIS A 208 -2.27 0.73 6.63
CA HIS A 208 -3.22 -0.24 7.19
C HIS A 208 -4.32 -0.69 6.22
N SER A 209 -4.64 0.11 5.20
CA SER A 209 -5.69 -0.22 4.23
C SER A 209 -5.30 -1.32 3.26
N LYS A 210 -4.03 -1.72 3.22
CA LYS A 210 -3.49 -2.73 2.30
C LYS A 210 -3.58 -4.16 2.84
N PHE A 211 -3.84 -4.32 4.14
CA PHE A 211 -3.98 -5.63 4.76
C PHE A 211 -5.34 -6.27 4.45
N ASP A 212 -5.35 -7.59 4.25
CA ASP A 212 -6.49 -8.39 3.77
C ASP A 212 -7.02 -7.98 2.38
N VAL A 213 -6.23 -7.25 1.59
CA VAL A 213 -6.53 -6.90 0.20
C VAL A 213 -5.79 -7.86 -0.73
N ILE A 214 -6.48 -8.32 -1.78
CA ILE A 214 -5.92 -9.17 -2.83
C ILE A 214 -6.15 -8.47 -4.17
N ALA A 215 -5.07 -8.24 -4.92
CA ALA A 215 -5.12 -7.84 -6.32
C ALA A 215 -4.83 -9.05 -7.21
N TYR A 216 -5.16 -8.96 -8.50
CA TYR A 216 -5.12 -10.13 -9.39
C TYR A 216 -3.71 -10.64 -9.72
N ASN A 217 -2.68 -9.82 -9.56
CA ASN A 217 -1.29 -10.19 -9.89
C ASN A 217 -0.47 -10.40 -8.61
N HIS A 218 -0.10 -11.64 -8.32
CA HIS A 218 0.88 -11.98 -7.30
C HIS A 218 2.28 -11.65 -7.82
N PHE A 219 3.09 -10.92 -7.04
CA PHE A 219 4.43 -10.54 -7.46
C PHE A 219 5.56 -11.04 -6.55
N ALA A 220 5.29 -11.33 -5.28
CA ALA A 220 6.31 -11.89 -4.39
C ALA A 220 5.70 -12.61 -3.18
N ASP A 221 6.42 -13.63 -2.73
CA ASP A 221 6.18 -14.30 -1.46
C ASP A 221 6.89 -13.59 -0.32
N PHE A 222 6.44 -13.84 0.89
CA PHE A 222 7.02 -13.23 2.09
C PHE A 222 8.44 -13.73 2.41
N SER A 223 8.90 -14.84 1.84
CA SER A 223 10.21 -15.44 2.14
C SER A 223 11.41 -14.54 1.85
N LEU A 224 11.25 -13.59 0.92
CA LEU A 224 12.29 -12.62 0.56
C LEU A 224 12.13 -11.26 1.26
N ILE A 225 11.13 -11.12 2.12
CA ILE A 225 10.80 -9.85 2.77
C ILE A 225 11.42 -9.79 4.18
N LYS A 226 12.22 -8.77 4.41
CA LYS A 226 12.88 -8.53 5.70
C LYS A 226 11.96 -7.87 6.72
N ALA A 227 11.17 -6.89 6.26
CA ALA A 227 10.20 -6.22 7.13
C ALA A 227 9.02 -5.65 6.35
N ILE A 228 7.90 -5.51 7.06
CA ILE A 228 6.74 -4.70 6.65
C ILE A 228 6.75 -3.43 7.47
N ILE A 229 6.71 -2.27 6.80
CA ILE A 229 6.65 -0.95 7.43
C ILE A 229 5.23 -0.41 7.23
N THR A 230 4.56 -0.10 8.32
CA THR A 230 3.15 0.32 8.31
C THR A 230 2.91 1.46 9.30
N ASP A 231 1.75 2.10 9.22
CA ASP A 231 1.40 3.27 10.05
C ASP A 231 0.95 2.91 11.46
N ARG A 232 0.51 1.68 11.68
CA ARG A 232 0.02 1.20 12.98
C ARG A 232 0.08 -0.32 13.08
N LYS A 233 -0.01 -0.83 14.31
CA LYS A 233 -0.06 -2.27 14.56
C LYS A 233 -1.17 -2.93 13.74
N PRO A 234 -0.86 -3.91 12.89
CA PRO A 234 -1.87 -4.69 12.18
C PRO A 234 -2.71 -5.55 13.14
N SER A 235 -3.74 -6.22 12.62
CA SER A 235 -4.52 -7.16 13.41
C SER A 235 -3.65 -8.30 13.94
N GLU A 236 -4.03 -8.90 15.07
CA GLU A 236 -3.30 -10.03 15.70
C GLU A 236 -3.09 -11.21 14.73
N LYS A 237 -4.00 -11.42 13.80
CA LYS A 237 -3.85 -12.38 12.70
C LYS A 237 -2.57 -12.16 11.91
N PHE A 238 -2.30 -10.90 11.52
CA PHE A 238 -1.10 -10.55 10.75
C PHE A 238 0.16 -10.51 11.64
N VAL A 239 0.04 -10.05 12.88
CA VAL A 239 1.16 -10.08 13.83
C VAL A 239 1.67 -11.51 13.98
N ASN A 240 0.80 -12.44 14.35
CA ASN A 240 1.14 -13.85 14.52
C ASN A 240 1.66 -14.49 13.21
N PHE A 241 1.06 -14.12 12.08
CA PHE A 241 1.49 -14.59 10.77
C PHE A 241 2.94 -14.16 10.45
N PHE A 242 3.27 -12.87 10.59
CA PHE A 242 4.60 -12.37 10.29
C PHE A 242 5.65 -12.83 11.31
N GLU A 243 5.30 -12.94 12.58
CA GLU A 243 6.17 -13.55 13.60
C GLU A 243 6.53 -15.00 13.23
N SER A 244 5.55 -15.80 12.79
CA SER A 244 5.78 -17.19 12.35
C SER A 244 6.70 -17.29 11.12
N LYS A 245 6.79 -16.22 10.32
CA LYS A 245 7.66 -16.10 9.14
C LYS A 245 8.97 -15.36 9.40
N GLN A 246 9.22 -14.93 10.65
CA GLN A 246 10.38 -14.14 11.05
C GLN A 246 10.50 -12.81 10.29
N ILE A 247 9.36 -12.23 9.88
CA ILE A 247 9.29 -10.94 9.21
C ILE A 247 9.06 -9.86 10.25
N LYS A 248 9.92 -8.87 10.29
CA LYS A 248 9.80 -7.76 11.23
C LYS A 248 8.63 -6.85 10.86
N LEU A 249 7.78 -6.51 11.84
CA LEU A 249 6.81 -5.43 11.72
C LEU A 249 7.41 -4.15 12.32
N MET A 250 7.31 -3.05 11.57
CA MET A 250 7.74 -1.72 11.99
C MET A 250 6.54 -0.76 11.88
N TYR A 251 6.13 -0.16 13.01
CA TYR A 251 4.98 0.76 13.10
C TYR A 251 5.12 1.71 14.28
#